data_18a5dc58bd38ce08594288897ded3f6c
#
_entry.id   18a5dc58bd38ce08594288897ded3f6c
#
_cell.length_a   1.000
_cell.length_b   1.000
_cell.length_c   1.000
_cell.angle_alpha   90.00
_cell.angle_beta   90.00
_cell.angle_gamma   90.00
#
_symmetry.space_group_name_H-M   'P 1'
#
loop_
_entity.id
_entity.type
_entity.pdbx_description
1 polymer ?
#
loop_
_entity_poly.entity_id
_entity_poly.type
_entity_poly.pdbx_seq_one_letter_code
_entity_poly.pdbx_strand_id
1 'polypeptide(L)'
;MDQHPEEWRQYDPIRPSGTDWRALGRRIWAPIALILGLVVKFGFAVFKFFSIFISVAAYSLIWGWKFAVGFVLLILIHEMGHFIEARRQGLEVTLPTFVPFLGAYVLIKNAPLNPWKNALVALAGPALGSVGAAACWGLGESMNSNLLRALGFVGFMINLINLIPVGILDGGAVWRAIQLARHSVAAPAGQEYASGSTYPIALPGGGRDRATQIAVLYGILVTLIVLGMVVSHVPQHRL
;
A
#
# COMPACT_ATOMS: atom_id res chain seq x y z
N MET A 1 -73.45 -50.53 10.83
CA MET A 1 -72.09 -50.58 11.38
C MET A 1 -71.13 -50.61 10.23
N ASP A 2 -70.84 -49.45 9.66
CA ASP A 2 -69.90 -49.32 8.52
C ASP A 2 -68.53 -48.95 9.09
N GLN A 3 -67.66 -49.93 9.13
CA GLN A 3 -66.26 -49.70 9.37
C GLN A 3 -65.63 -49.41 8.01
N HIS A 4 -65.53 -48.15 7.67
CA HIS A 4 -64.65 -47.74 6.58
C HIS A 4 -63.21 -47.71 7.08
N PRO A 5 -62.29 -48.51 6.46
CA PRO A 5 -60.93 -48.52 6.89
C PRO A 5 -60.27 -47.13 6.64
N GLU A 6 -59.47 -46.73 7.56
CA GLU A 6 -58.69 -45.48 7.55
C GLU A 6 -57.62 -45.42 6.44
N GLU A 7 -57.61 -46.40 5.51
CA GLU A 7 -56.58 -46.55 4.49
C GLU A 7 -56.51 -45.39 3.43
N TRP A 8 -57.56 -44.57 3.34
CA TRP A 8 -57.63 -43.48 2.37
C TRP A 8 -56.78 -42.24 2.78
N ARG A 9 -56.27 -42.17 3.96
CA ARG A 9 -55.54 -41.00 4.48
C ARG A 9 -54.02 -41.04 4.16
N GLN A 10 -53.53 -42.13 3.52
CA GLN A 10 -52.10 -42.26 3.19
C GLN A 10 -51.79 -41.92 1.71
N TYR A 11 -52.76 -41.41 0.98
CA TYR A 11 -52.47 -40.90 -0.36
C TYR A 11 -51.89 -39.50 -0.27
N ASP A 12 -50.56 -39.44 -0.20
CA ASP A 12 -49.89 -38.16 -0.50
C ASP A 12 -50.17 -37.78 -1.95
N PRO A 13 -50.80 -36.62 -2.21
CA PRO A 13 -51.07 -36.23 -3.57
C PRO A 13 -49.72 -36.08 -4.30
N ILE A 14 -49.57 -36.81 -5.44
CA ILE A 14 -48.40 -36.67 -6.30
C ILE A 14 -48.31 -35.21 -6.69
N ARG A 15 -47.51 -34.48 -5.96
CA ARG A 15 -47.19 -33.09 -6.34
C ARG A 15 -46.36 -33.17 -7.61
N PRO A 16 -46.83 -32.62 -8.74
CA PRO A 16 -45.99 -32.55 -9.91
C PRO A 16 -44.70 -31.86 -9.51
N SER A 17 -43.56 -32.51 -9.71
CA SER A 17 -42.26 -31.93 -9.48
C SER A 17 -42.08 -30.77 -10.47
N GLY A 18 -42.59 -29.61 -10.06
CA GLY A 18 -42.36 -28.39 -10.83
C GLY A 18 -40.85 -28.16 -10.93
N THR A 19 -40.34 -27.94 -12.11
CA THR A 19 -38.93 -27.62 -12.32
C THR A 19 -38.56 -26.43 -11.43
N ASP A 20 -37.74 -26.64 -10.43
CA ASP A 20 -37.27 -25.55 -9.58
C ASP A 20 -36.28 -24.69 -10.36
N TRP A 21 -36.85 -23.68 -11.03
CA TRP A 21 -36.11 -22.73 -11.84
C TRP A 21 -35.01 -22.01 -11.04
N ARG A 22 -35.18 -21.89 -9.72
CA ARG A 22 -34.17 -21.29 -8.84
C ARG A 22 -32.99 -22.26 -8.63
N ALA A 23 -33.26 -23.55 -8.53
CA ALA A 23 -32.22 -24.58 -8.43
C ALA A 23 -31.48 -24.74 -9.77
N LEU A 24 -32.20 -24.70 -10.89
CA LEU A 24 -31.61 -24.74 -12.23
C LEU A 24 -30.75 -23.49 -12.47
N GLY A 25 -31.28 -22.32 -12.14
CA GLY A 25 -30.55 -21.06 -12.22
C GLY A 25 -29.24 -21.12 -11.41
N ARG A 26 -29.28 -21.56 -10.15
CA ARG A 26 -28.07 -21.72 -9.33
C ARG A 26 -27.05 -22.68 -9.93
N ARG A 27 -27.50 -23.81 -10.51
CA ARG A 27 -26.60 -24.81 -11.14
C ARG A 27 -25.88 -24.25 -12.36
N ILE A 28 -26.53 -23.36 -13.13
CA ILE A 28 -25.92 -22.76 -14.33
C ILE A 28 -25.08 -21.53 -13.97
N TRP A 29 -25.61 -20.64 -13.12
CA TRP A 29 -24.95 -19.37 -12.83
C TRP A 29 -23.80 -19.48 -11.81
N ALA A 30 -23.85 -20.45 -10.88
CA ALA A 30 -22.78 -20.61 -9.89
C ALA A 30 -21.42 -20.94 -10.53
N PRO A 31 -21.29 -21.89 -11.45
CA PRO A 31 -20.00 -22.13 -12.10
C PRO A 31 -19.56 -20.97 -12.99
N ILE A 32 -20.49 -20.30 -13.67
CA ILE A 32 -20.17 -19.11 -14.49
C ILE A 32 -19.63 -17.98 -13.59
N ALA A 33 -20.31 -17.69 -12.49
CA ALA A 33 -19.87 -16.67 -11.51
C ALA A 33 -18.52 -17.02 -10.89
N LEU A 34 -18.28 -18.31 -10.60
CA LEU A 34 -17.00 -18.79 -10.09
C LEU A 34 -15.88 -18.58 -11.12
N ILE A 35 -16.09 -19.00 -12.37
CA ILE A 35 -15.11 -18.83 -13.45
C ILE A 35 -14.87 -17.34 -13.70
N LEU A 36 -15.90 -16.53 -13.78
CA LEU A 36 -15.77 -15.09 -13.97
C LEU A 36 -15.00 -14.44 -12.80
N GLY A 37 -15.30 -14.84 -11.56
CA GLY A 37 -14.59 -14.39 -10.37
C GLY A 37 -13.10 -14.78 -10.38
N LEU A 38 -12.79 -16.01 -10.81
CA LEU A 38 -11.40 -16.47 -10.98
C LEU A 38 -10.69 -15.67 -12.08
N VAL A 39 -11.32 -15.48 -13.24
CA VAL A 39 -10.75 -14.70 -14.35
C VAL A 39 -10.48 -13.26 -13.92
N VAL A 40 -11.40 -12.62 -13.22
CA VAL A 40 -11.21 -11.26 -12.70
C VAL A 40 -10.09 -11.22 -11.67
N LYS A 41 -10.07 -12.16 -10.71
CA LYS A 41 -9.04 -12.24 -9.67
C LYS A 41 -7.64 -12.50 -10.25
N PHE A 42 -7.52 -13.47 -11.15
CA PHE A 42 -6.25 -13.78 -11.83
C PHE A 42 -5.86 -12.67 -12.79
N GLY A 43 -6.78 -12.12 -13.57
CA GLY A 43 -6.54 -11.00 -14.48
C GLY A 43 -6.01 -9.76 -13.74
N PHE A 44 -6.57 -9.47 -12.55
CA PHE A 44 -6.08 -8.37 -11.72
C PHE A 44 -4.68 -8.62 -11.14
N ALA A 45 -4.38 -9.87 -10.73
CA ALA A 45 -3.04 -10.24 -10.28
C ALA A 45 -2.00 -10.18 -11.41
N VAL A 46 -2.38 -10.68 -12.59
CA VAL A 46 -1.57 -10.59 -13.81
C VAL A 46 -1.34 -9.13 -14.21
N PHE A 47 -2.40 -8.31 -14.22
CA PHE A 47 -2.27 -6.88 -14.51
C PHE A 47 -1.30 -6.18 -13.55
N LYS A 48 -1.38 -6.44 -12.25
CA LYS A 48 -0.43 -5.87 -11.26
C LYS A 48 1.01 -6.26 -11.55
N PHE A 49 1.25 -7.52 -11.90
CA PHE A 49 2.57 -7.99 -12.24
C PHE A 49 3.09 -7.32 -13.53
N PHE A 50 2.25 -7.21 -14.56
CA PHE A 50 2.64 -6.58 -15.82
C PHE A 50 2.72 -5.06 -15.73
N SER A 51 2.09 -4.41 -14.76
CA SER A 51 2.12 -2.96 -14.60
C SER A 51 3.54 -2.39 -14.45
N ILE A 52 4.45 -3.15 -13.85
CA ILE A 52 5.86 -2.76 -13.74
C ILE A 52 6.52 -2.67 -15.13
N PHE A 53 6.28 -3.65 -16.02
CA PHE A 53 6.84 -3.65 -17.38
C PHE A 53 6.25 -2.54 -18.23
N ILE A 54 4.93 -2.27 -18.08
CA ILE A 54 4.27 -1.15 -18.76
C ILE A 54 4.88 0.17 -18.30
N SER A 55 5.18 0.33 -17.02
CA SER A 55 5.83 1.53 -16.49
C SER A 55 7.26 1.68 -17.00
N VAL A 56 8.04 0.60 -17.02
CA VAL A 56 9.38 0.61 -17.63
C VAL A 56 9.30 1.03 -19.09
N ALA A 57 8.39 0.46 -19.88
CA ALA A 57 8.21 0.83 -21.28
C ALA A 57 7.85 2.32 -21.44
N ALA A 58 6.89 2.82 -20.63
CA ALA A 58 6.46 4.22 -20.68
C ALA A 58 7.61 5.19 -20.34
N TYR A 59 8.37 4.93 -19.26
CA TYR A 59 9.50 5.77 -18.87
C TYR A 59 10.68 5.64 -19.87
N SER A 60 10.83 4.47 -20.54
CA SER A 60 11.88 4.26 -21.53
C SER A 60 11.74 5.19 -22.74
N LEU A 61 10.52 5.61 -23.08
CA LEU A 61 10.27 6.57 -24.15
C LEU A 61 10.86 7.96 -23.86
N ILE A 62 11.02 8.31 -22.56
CA ILE A 62 11.50 9.65 -22.16
C ILE A 62 13.01 9.62 -21.87
N TRP A 63 13.47 8.62 -21.08
CA TRP A 63 14.83 8.63 -20.52
C TRP A 63 15.70 7.47 -20.98
N GLY A 64 15.19 6.63 -21.89
CA GLY A 64 15.86 5.42 -22.33
C GLY A 64 15.68 4.25 -21.35
N TRP A 65 15.76 3.02 -21.87
CA TRP A 65 15.38 1.82 -21.14
C TRP A 65 16.25 1.52 -19.90
N LYS A 66 17.56 1.82 -19.96
CA LYS A 66 18.49 1.57 -18.84
C LYS A 66 18.13 2.41 -17.61
N PHE A 67 17.85 3.70 -17.83
CA PHE A 67 17.41 4.59 -16.75
C PHE A 67 16.01 4.21 -16.25
N ALA A 68 15.09 3.91 -17.15
CA ALA A 68 13.72 3.53 -16.81
C ALA A 68 13.66 2.29 -15.92
N VAL A 69 14.46 1.26 -16.21
CA VAL A 69 14.56 0.07 -15.33
C VAL A 69 15.04 0.46 -13.94
N GLY A 70 16.16 1.19 -13.83
CA GLY A 70 16.68 1.62 -12.52
C GLY A 70 15.69 2.50 -11.75
N PHE A 71 15.01 3.41 -12.43
CA PHE A 71 14.02 4.31 -11.87
C PHE A 71 12.80 3.56 -11.30
N VAL A 72 12.25 2.62 -12.08
CA VAL A 72 11.12 1.79 -11.64
C VAL A 72 11.53 0.88 -10.47
N LEU A 73 12.76 0.37 -10.46
CA LEU A 73 13.29 -0.38 -9.32
C LEU A 73 13.42 0.48 -8.06
N LEU A 74 13.84 1.74 -8.17
CA LEU A 74 13.89 2.67 -7.03
C LEU A 74 12.49 2.97 -6.48
N ILE A 75 11.49 3.15 -7.36
CA ILE A 75 10.09 3.27 -6.96
C ILE A 75 9.62 1.98 -6.26
N LEU A 76 9.95 0.81 -6.79
CA LEU A 76 9.60 -0.46 -6.16
C LEU A 76 10.21 -0.59 -4.77
N ILE A 77 11.48 -0.22 -4.58
CA ILE A 77 12.17 -0.23 -3.28
C ILE A 77 11.44 0.70 -2.29
N HIS A 78 11.04 1.89 -2.73
CA HIS A 78 10.24 2.83 -1.93
C HIS A 78 8.91 2.18 -1.48
N GLU A 79 8.12 1.66 -2.40
CA GLU A 79 6.83 0.99 -2.09
C GLU A 79 7.00 -0.23 -1.19
N MET A 80 8.12 -0.96 -1.35
CA MET A 80 8.45 -2.09 -0.47
C MET A 80 8.70 -1.64 0.97
N GLY A 81 9.18 -0.42 1.20
CA GLY A 81 9.28 0.16 2.54
C GLY A 81 7.91 0.23 3.22
N HIS A 82 6.90 0.79 2.57
CA HIS A 82 5.52 0.83 3.05
C HIS A 82 4.96 -0.57 3.27
N PHE A 83 5.14 -1.46 2.30
CA PHE A 83 4.66 -2.84 2.35
C PHE A 83 5.24 -3.61 3.54
N ILE A 84 6.56 -3.56 3.73
CA ILE A 84 7.25 -4.27 4.81
C ILE A 84 6.79 -3.75 6.17
N GLU A 85 6.77 -2.43 6.36
CA GLU A 85 6.37 -1.85 7.64
C GLU A 85 4.90 -2.12 7.95
N ALA A 86 4.01 -1.99 6.98
CA ALA A 86 2.60 -2.31 7.18
C ALA A 86 2.39 -3.79 7.53
N ARG A 87 3.10 -4.71 6.86
CA ARG A 87 3.08 -6.14 7.20
C ARG A 87 3.64 -6.41 8.59
N ARG A 88 4.73 -5.74 8.97
CA ARG A 88 5.32 -5.84 10.31
C ARG A 88 4.33 -5.44 11.40
N GLN A 89 3.45 -4.49 11.09
CA GLN A 89 2.39 -4.04 12.00
C GLN A 89 1.13 -4.93 11.95
N GLY A 90 1.11 -6.03 11.19
CA GLY A 90 -0.01 -6.95 11.06
C GLY A 90 -1.14 -6.44 10.16
N LEU A 91 -0.88 -5.42 9.31
CA LEU A 91 -1.89 -4.85 8.42
C LEU A 91 -2.06 -5.68 7.16
N GLU A 92 -3.29 -5.77 6.66
CA GLU A 92 -3.57 -6.34 5.35
C GLU A 92 -3.19 -5.37 4.25
N VAL A 93 -2.13 -5.71 3.50
CA VAL A 93 -1.63 -4.89 2.41
C VAL A 93 -1.59 -5.66 1.10
N THR A 94 -1.78 -4.95 -0.01
CA THR A 94 -1.59 -5.50 -1.35
C THR A 94 -0.15 -5.33 -1.80
N LEU A 95 0.28 -6.16 -2.75
CA LEU A 95 1.54 -5.91 -3.46
C LEU A 95 1.49 -4.55 -4.17
N PRO A 96 2.66 -3.89 -4.35
CA PRO A 96 2.77 -2.65 -5.10
C PRO A 96 2.11 -2.75 -6.48
N THR A 97 1.37 -1.72 -6.84
CA THR A 97 0.74 -1.59 -8.16
C THR A 97 1.32 -0.36 -8.84
N PHE A 98 1.86 -0.54 -10.03
CA PHE A 98 2.47 0.54 -10.81
C PHE A 98 1.42 1.21 -11.70
N VAL A 99 1.49 2.54 -11.78
CA VAL A 99 0.72 3.35 -12.72
C VAL A 99 1.71 4.21 -13.51
N PRO A 100 1.82 4.02 -14.83
CA PRO A 100 2.74 4.78 -15.67
C PRO A 100 2.57 6.28 -15.44
N PHE A 101 3.67 7.00 -15.30
CA PHE A 101 3.78 8.45 -15.04
C PHE A 101 3.22 8.95 -13.69
N LEU A 102 2.48 8.12 -12.94
CA LEU A 102 1.95 8.47 -11.61
C LEU A 102 2.73 7.80 -10.46
N GLY A 103 3.65 6.85 -10.78
CA GLY A 103 4.43 6.12 -9.79
C GLY A 103 3.86 4.75 -9.44
N ALA A 104 3.86 4.40 -8.16
CA ALA A 104 3.27 3.16 -7.66
C ALA A 104 2.54 3.44 -6.34
N TYR A 105 1.77 2.46 -5.86
CA TYR A 105 1.10 2.55 -4.57
C TYR A 105 0.87 1.17 -3.96
N VAL A 106 0.83 1.13 -2.65
CA VAL A 106 0.44 -0.02 -1.83
C VAL A 106 -0.90 0.27 -1.16
N LEU A 107 -1.90 -0.60 -1.35
CA LEU A 107 -3.19 -0.44 -0.68
C LEU A 107 -3.16 -1.15 0.68
N ILE A 108 -3.46 -0.39 1.73
CA ILE A 108 -3.67 -0.90 3.09
C ILE A 108 -5.18 -0.98 3.32
N LYS A 109 -5.72 -2.20 3.50
CA LYS A 109 -7.16 -2.42 3.62
C LYS A 109 -7.72 -1.92 4.96
N ASN A 110 -6.97 -2.13 6.04
CA ASN A 110 -7.35 -1.76 7.40
C ASN A 110 -6.30 -0.81 7.96
N ALA A 111 -6.33 0.46 7.51
CA ALA A 111 -5.39 1.46 8.02
C ALA A 111 -5.54 1.61 9.55
N PRO A 112 -4.43 1.60 10.31
CA PRO A 112 -4.51 1.73 11.75
C PRO A 112 -5.01 3.12 12.14
N LEU A 113 -5.90 3.18 13.14
CA LEU A 113 -6.32 4.46 13.73
C LEU A 113 -5.20 5.09 14.57
N ASN A 114 -4.15 4.33 14.89
CA ASN A 114 -3.03 4.81 15.70
C ASN A 114 -2.11 5.71 14.87
N PRO A 115 -1.98 7.01 15.22
CA PRO A 115 -1.16 7.97 14.47
C PRO A 115 0.31 7.57 14.37
N TRP A 116 0.88 6.97 15.43
CA TRP A 116 2.27 6.50 15.43
C TRP A 116 2.51 5.42 14.38
N LYS A 117 1.61 4.42 14.33
CA LYS A 117 1.70 3.35 13.34
C LYS A 117 1.56 3.88 11.92
N ASN A 118 0.62 4.80 11.68
CA ASN A 118 0.43 5.44 10.38
C ASN A 118 1.68 6.21 9.95
N ALA A 119 2.30 6.97 10.88
CA ALA A 119 3.53 7.70 10.60
C ALA A 119 4.69 6.79 10.25
N LEU A 120 4.87 5.67 10.98
CA LEU A 120 5.93 4.71 10.68
C LEU A 120 5.77 4.08 9.30
N VAL A 121 4.56 3.69 8.92
CA VAL A 121 4.29 3.18 7.58
C VAL A 121 4.61 4.23 6.53
N ALA A 122 4.16 5.49 6.72
CA ALA A 122 4.40 6.57 5.77
C ALA A 122 5.90 6.92 5.63
N LEU A 123 6.67 6.87 6.70
CA LEU A 123 8.12 7.15 6.69
C LEU A 123 8.95 5.99 6.11
N ALA A 124 8.44 4.76 6.18
CA ALA A 124 9.19 3.56 5.79
C ALA A 124 9.51 3.53 4.28
N GLY A 125 8.61 4.03 3.42
CA GLY A 125 8.84 4.16 1.98
C GLY A 125 10.04 5.06 1.66
N PRO A 126 9.98 6.35 2.04
CA PRO A 126 11.10 7.27 1.83
C PRO A 126 12.40 6.80 2.51
N ALA A 127 12.33 6.15 3.67
CA ALA A 127 13.51 5.63 4.35
C ALA A 127 14.19 4.52 3.53
N LEU A 128 13.44 3.48 3.13
CA LEU A 128 13.99 2.37 2.35
C LEU A 128 14.38 2.84 0.93
N GLY A 129 13.57 3.70 0.31
CA GLY A 129 13.87 4.30 -0.99
C GLY A 129 15.17 5.09 -0.97
N SER A 130 15.47 5.80 0.13
CA SER A 130 16.72 6.55 0.29
C SER A 130 17.94 5.63 0.47
N VAL A 131 17.78 4.47 1.10
CA VAL A 131 18.82 3.44 1.14
C VAL A 131 19.12 2.94 -0.28
N GLY A 132 18.07 2.69 -1.09
CA GLY A 132 18.23 2.32 -2.51
C GLY A 132 18.94 3.41 -3.31
N ALA A 133 18.59 4.67 -3.10
CA ALA A 133 19.23 5.82 -3.75
C ALA A 133 20.71 5.94 -3.36
N ALA A 134 21.04 5.80 -2.07
CA ALA A 134 22.41 5.80 -1.56
C ALA A 134 23.24 4.65 -2.14
N ALA A 135 22.66 3.45 -2.26
CA ALA A 135 23.31 2.31 -2.88
C ALA A 135 23.61 2.59 -4.38
N CYS A 136 22.66 3.14 -5.14
CA CYS A 136 22.89 3.53 -6.53
C CYS A 136 24.01 4.57 -6.65
N TRP A 137 23.98 5.61 -5.80
CA TRP A 137 25.02 6.64 -5.81
C TRP A 137 26.40 6.06 -5.47
N GLY A 138 26.53 5.30 -4.37
CA GLY A 138 27.79 4.70 -3.95
C GLY A 138 28.37 3.73 -5.00
N LEU A 139 27.52 2.90 -5.62
CA LEU A 139 27.93 2.07 -6.75
C LEU A 139 28.31 2.92 -7.97
N GLY A 140 27.62 4.03 -8.22
CA GLY A 140 27.94 4.97 -9.26
C GLY A 140 29.30 5.60 -9.10
N GLU A 141 29.71 5.95 -7.87
CA GLU A 141 31.05 6.44 -7.57
C GLU A 141 32.13 5.35 -7.77
N SER A 142 31.89 4.16 -7.21
CA SER A 142 32.85 3.06 -7.27
C SER A 142 33.07 2.50 -8.69
N MET A 143 32.02 2.47 -9.51
CA MET A 143 32.04 1.94 -10.88
C MET A 143 32.24 3.04 -11.94
N ASN A 144 32.39 4.29 -11.56
CA ASN A 144 32.42 5.46 -12.43
C ASN A 144 31.26 5.51 -13.43
N SER A 145 30.04 5.22 -12.94
CA SER A 145 28.83 5.12 -13.76
C SER A 145 27.95 6.35 -13.60
N ASN A 146 27.83 7.18 -14.62
CA ASN A 146 26.94 8.35 -14.63
C ASN A 146 25.47 7.95 -14.52
N LEU A 147 25.08 6.80 -15.07
CA LEU A 147 23.73 6.27 -14.93
C LEU A 147 23.35 6.02 -13.47
N LEU A 148 24.24 5.34 -12.72
CA LEU A 148 23.96 5.02 -11.31
C LEU A 148 23.99 6.26 -10.43
N ARG A 149 24.90 7.23 -10.71
CA ARG A 149 24.91 8.53 -10.03
C ARG A 149 23.60 9.29 -10.26
N ALA A 150 23.13 9.36 -11.51
CA ALA A 150 21.87 10.01 -11.85
C ALA A 150 20.67 9.31 -11.17
N LEU A 151 20.64 7.98 -11.13
CA LEU A 151 19.61 7.21 -10.43
C LEU A 151 19.64 7.49 -8.92
N GLY A 152 20.82 7.57 -8.31
CA GLY A 152 20.97 7.91 -6.89
C GLY A 152 20.39 9.29 -6.58
N PHE A 153 20.77 10.33 -7.36
CA PHE A 153 20.26 11.68 -7.20
C PHE A 153 18.73 11.76 -7.37
N VAL A 154 18.20 11.16 -8.46
CA VAL A 154 16.76 11.14 -8.73
C VAL A 154 16.02 10.33 -7.66
N GLY A 155 16.61 9.25 -7.16
CA GLY A 155 16.05 8.47 -6.06
C GLY A 155 15.88 9.32 -4.78
N PHE A 156 16.90 10.08 -4.36
CA PHE A 156 16.77 11.01 -3.23
C PHE A 156 15.71 12.08 -3.51
N MET A 157 15.70 12.65 -4.71
CA MET A 157 14.72 13.66 -5.10
C MET A 157 13.28 13.17 -5.00
N ILE A 158 12.98 11.96 -5.49
CA ILE A 158 11.63 11.38 -5.39
C ILE A 158 11.22 11.14 -3.95
N ASN A 159 12.11 10.60 -3.13
CA ASN A 159 11.84 10.38 -1.70
C ASN A 159 11.59 11.71 -0.98
N LEU A 160 12.31 12.77 -1.33
CA LEU A 160 12.10 14.11 -0.79
C LEU A 160 10.75 14.70 -1.22
N ILE A 161 10.37 14.55 -2.49
CA ILE A 161 9.06 14.97 -3.01
C ILE A 161 7.94 14.25 -2.26
N ASN A 162 8.06 12.94 -2.04
CA ASN A 162 7.07 12.17 -1.29
C ASN A 162 6.94 12.62 0.17
N LEU A 163 7.97 13.24 0.75
CA LEU A 163 7.91 13.80 2.11
C LEU A 163 7.30 15.22 2.16
N ILE A 164 6.89 15.82 1.05
CA ILE A 164 6.16 17.08 1.08
C ILE A 164 4.83 16.87 1.83
N PRO A 165 4.48 17.71 2.84
CA PRO A 165 3.31 17.47 3.71
C PRO A 165 1.99 17.88 3.02
N VAL A 166 1.72 17.34 1.81
CA VAL A 166 0.58 17.69 0.97
C VAL A 166 -0.15 16.45 0.45
N GLY A 167 -1.46 16.47 0.50
CA GLY A 167 -2.36 15.58 -0.24
C GLY A 167 -2.14 14.10 0.02
N ILE A 168 -1.88 13.36 -1.04
CA ILE A 168 -1.73 11.91 -1.07
C ILE A 168 -0.28 11.44 -0.84
N LEU A 169 0.68 12.38 -0.76
CA LEU A 169 2.09 12.07 -0.53
C LEU A 169 2.31 11.56 0.91
N ASP A 170 3.42 10.87 1.12
CA ASP A 170 3.78 10.31 2.44
C ASP A 170 3.90 11.38 3.51
N GLY A 171 4.51 12.52 3.18
CA GLY A 171 4.57 13.68 4.08
C GLY A 171 3.19 14.18 4.49
N GLY A 172 2.19 14.11 3.61
CA GLY A 172 0.80 14.41 3.94
C GLY A 172 0.20 13.40 4.94
N ALA A 173 0.55 12.12 4.83
CA ALA A 173 0.14 11.09 5.79
C ALA A 173 0.83 11.30 7.15
N VAL A 174 2.13 11.62 7.16
CA VAL A 174 2.88 11.97 8.38
C VAL A 174 2.27 13.21 9.05
N TRP A 175 1.96 14.25 8.28
CA TRP A 175 1.33 15.47 8.80
C TRP A 175 -0.01 15.19 9.46
N ARG A 176 -0.88 14.40 8.81
CA ARG A 176 -2.16 13.96 9.41
C ARG A 176 -1.93 13.18 10.70
N ALA A 177 -0.93 12.32 10.75
CA ALA A 177 -0.57 11.57 11.94
C ALA A 177 -0.13 12.49 13.10
N ILE A 178 0.66 13.55 12.83
CA ILE A 178 1.05 14.55 13.81
C ILE A 178 -0.18 15.31 14.35
N GLN A 179 -1.08 15.71 13.46
CA GLN A 179 -2.31 16.41 13.87
C GLN A 179 -3.20 15.53 14.75
N LEU A 180 -3.44 14.28 14.34
CA LEU A 180 -4.20 13.32 15.13
C LEU A 180 -3.55 13.06 16.50
N ALA A 181 -2.22 12.91 16.54
CA ALA A 181 -1.49 12.73 17.79
C ALA A 181 -1.61 13.94 18.73
N ARG A 182 -1.60 15.18 18.20
CA ARG A 182 -1.78 16.41 19.00
C ARG A 182 -3.15 16.50 19.65
N HIS A 183 -4.18 16.01 18.96
CA HIS A 183 -5.57 16.05 19.42
C HIS A 183 -5.99 14.82 20.23
N SER A 184 -5.12 13.80 20.34
CA SER A 184 -5.42 12.61 21.14
C SER A 184 -5.21 12.89 22.63
N VAL A 185 -6.10 12.31 23.45
CA VAL A 185 -6.03 12.38 24.91
C VAL A 185 -5.15 11.24 25.43
N ALA A 186 -4.39 11.48 26.51
CA ALA A 186 -3.63 10.42 27.16
C ALA A 186 -4.59 9.34 27.69
N ALA A 187 -4.39 8.09 27.25
CA ALA A 187 -5.16 6.96 27.78
C ALA A 187 -4.63 6.57 29.16
N PRO A 188 -5.52 6.17 30.10
CA PRO A 188 -5.09 5.41 31.26
C PRO A 188 -4.37 4.13 30.82
N ALA A 189 -3.29 3.78 31.51
CA ALA A 189 -2.52 2.59 31.19
C ALA A 189 -3.43 1.35 31.18
N GLY A 190 -3.46 0.61 30.05
CA GLY A 190 -4.17 -0.65 29.91
C GLY A 190 -5.51 -0.61 29.15
N GLN A 191 -5.98 0.55 28.66
CA GLN A 191 -7.18 0.61 27.82
C GLN A 191 -6.82 0.89 26.35
N GLU A 192 -6.89 -0.13 25.53
CA GLU A 192 -6.88 -0.02 24.07
C GLU A 192 -8.35 0.15 23.62
N TYR A 193 -8.75 1.35 23.18
CA TYR A 193 -10.11 1.56 22.69
C TYR A 193 -10.29 0.94 21.31
N ALA A 194 -11.34 0.12 21.19
CA ALA A 194 -11.69 -0.60 19.98
C ALA A 194 -12.03 0.37 18.82
N SER A 195 -11.66 -0.04 17.62
CA SER A 195 -12.05 0.53 16.34
C SER A 195 -13.58 0.78 16.29
N GLY A 196 -13.99 2.03 16.08
CA GLY A 196 -15.42 2.41 15.95
C GLY A 196 -15.95 3.40 16.99
N SER A 197 -15.13 3.84 17.95
CA SER A 197 -15.53 4.82 18.97
C SER A 197 -15.50 6.26 18.42
N THR A 198 -16.57 7.00 18.68
CA THR A 198 -16.69 8.46 18.40
C THR A 198 -15.85 9.30 19.37
N TYR A 199 -15.12 8.67 20.28
CA TYR A 199 -14.31 9.33 21.30
C TYR A 199 -12.87 9.61 20.82
N PRO A 200 -12.18 10.61 21.39
CA PRO A 200 -10.81 10.93 21.01
C PRO A 200 -9.90 9.70 21.24
N ILE A 201 -9.04 9.44 20.27
CA ILE A 201 -8.11 8.29 20.29
C ILE A 201 -7.18 8.46 21.49
N ALA A 202 -7.25 7.51 22.41
CA ALA A 202 -6.37 7.50 23.56
C ALA A 202 -5.04 6.81 23.17
N LEU A 203 -3.91 7.48 23.37
CA LEU A 203 -2.59 6.93 23.07
C LEU A 203 -1.80 6.69 24.36
N PRO A 204 -1.10 5.54 24.50
CA PRO A 204 -0.16 5.33 25.59
C PRO A 204 0.96 6.39 25.54
N GLY A 205 1.22 7.07 26.65
CA GLY A 205 2.32 8.02 26.79
C GLY A 205 2.04 9.47 26.39
N GLY A 206 0.75 9.83 26.15
CA GLY A 206 0.36 11.21 25.84
C GLY A 206 0.51 11.59 24.36
N GLY A 207 -0.50 12.29 23.82
CA GLY A 207 -0.55 12.62 22.39
C GLY A 207 0.53 13.61 21.95
N ARG A 208 0.91 14.58 22.81
CA ARG A 208 1.94 15.59 22.49
C ARG A 208 3.33 14.98 22.33
N ASP A 209 3.72 14.04 23.21
CA ASP A 209 5.02 13.38 23.12
C ASP A 209 5.14 12.54 21.84
N ARG A 210 4.06 11.85 21.46
CA ARG A 210 4.01 11.09 20.20
C ARG A 210 4.08 12.01 18.97
N ALA A 211 3.35 13.14 18.99
CA ALA A 211 3.43 14.12 17.90
C ALA A 211 4.85 14.67 17.75
N THR A 212 5.54 14.95 18.86
CA THR A 212 6.93 15.40 18.86
C THR A 212 7.87 14.32 18.32
N GLN A 213 7.72 13.06 18.74
CA GLN A 213 8.52 11.94 18.24
C GLN A 213 8.35 11.75 16.72
N ILE A 214 7.12 11.81 16.22
CA ILE A 214 6.84 11.72 14.77
C ILE A 214 7.52 12.89 14.04
N ALA A 215 7.37 14.13 14.54
CA ALA A 215 7.97 15.31 13.93
C ALA A 215 9.50 15.24 13.90
N VAL A 216 10.13 14.73 14.96
CA VAL A 216 11.60 14.56 15.04
C VAL A 216 12.07 13.52 14.03
N LEU A 217 11.41 12.34 13.95
CA LEU A 217 11.77 11.30 12.97
C LEU A 217 11.60 11.81 11.53
N TYR A 218 10.52 12.52 11.26
CA TYR A 218 10.30 13.14 9.97
C TYR A 218 11.39 14.16 9.63
N GLY A 219 11.73 15.06 10.56
CA GLY A 219 12.78 16.06 10.37
C GLY A 219 14.17 15.44 10.14
N ILE A 220 14.52 14.39 10.90
CA ILE A 220 15.76 13.63 10.71
C ILE A 220 15.80 13.02 9.31
N LEU A 221 14.73 12.36 8.88
CA LEU A 221 14.67 11.70 7.57
C LEU A 221 14.78 12.72 6.44
N VAL A 222 14.04 13.84 6.50
CA VAL A 222 14.14 14.93 5.52
C VAL A 222 15.57 15.45 5.44
N THR A 223 16.21 15.71 6.59
CA THR A 223 17.59 16.21 6.63
C THR A 223 18.57 15.22 5.98
N LEU A 224 18.46 13.93 6.29
CA LEU A 224 19.32 12.89 5.71
C LEU A 224 19.13 12.79 4.19
N ILE A 225 17.89 12.89 3.70
CA ILE A 225 17.60 12.85 2.26
C ILE A 225 18.16 14.09 1.56
N VAL A 226 17.98 15.28 2.14
CA VAL A 226 18.56 16.53 1.59
C VAL A 226 20.08 16.45 1.54
N LEU A 227 20.72 15.97 2.59
CA LEU A 227 22.18 15.74 2.59
C LEU A 227 22.59 14.75 1.50
N GLY A 228 21.88 13.61 1.40
CA GLY A 228 22.11 12.63 0.33
C GLY A 228 21.98 13.24 -1.05
N MET A 229 20.94 14.04 -1.29
CA MET A 229 20.72 14.73 -2.56
C MET A 229 21.83 15.75 -2.87
N VAL A 230 22.28 16.53 -1.88
CA VAL A 230 23.38 17.49 -2.06
C VAL A 230 24.69 16.79 -2.38
N VAL A 231 25.01 15.70 -1.64
CA VAL A 231 26.24 14.93 -1.86
C VAL A 231 26.21 14.18 -3.21
N SER A 232 25.05 13.67 -3.61
CA SER A 232 24.87 12.96 -4.89
C SER A 232 24.71 13.88 -6.09
N HIS A 233 24.68 15.20 -5.89
CA HIS A 233 24.59 16.15 -6.99
C HIS A 233 25.80 16.02 -7.91
N VAL A 234 25.56 15.71 -9.18
CA VAL A 234 26.60 15.59 -10.19
C VAL A 234 26.82 16.96 -10.86
N PRO A 235 27.97 17.59 -10.68
CA PRO A 235 28.28 18.84 -11.39
C PRO A 235 28.26 18.61 -12.91
N GLN A 236 27.64 19.52 -13.65
CA GLN A 236 27.53 19.42 -15.13
C GLN A 236 28.86 19.27 -15.86
N HIS A 237 29.99 19.62 -15.24
CA HIS A 237 31.32 19.48 -15.79
C HIS A 237 31.84 18.01 -15.87
N ARG A 238 31.10 17.05 -15.30
CA ARG A 238 31.48 15.63 -15.32
C ARG A 238 30.56 14.75 -16.20
N LEU A 239 29.59 15.36 -16.86
CA LEU A 239 28.74 14.73 -17.87
C LEU A 239 29.28 15.00 -19.25
#